data_128b200fc9d15d04560532fbb93fe1cd
#
_entry.id   128b200fc9d15d04560532fbb93fe1cd
#
_cell.length_a   1.000
_cell.length_b   1.000
_cell.length_c   1.000
_cell.angle_alpha   90.00
_cell.angle_beta   90.00
_cell.angle_gamma   90.00
#
_symmetry.space_group_name_H-M   'P 1'
#
loop_
_entity.id
_entity.type
_entity.pdbx_description
1 polymer ?
#
loop_
_entity_poly.entity_id
_entity_poly.type
_entity_poly.pdbx_seq_one_letter_code
_entity_poly.pdbx_strand_id
1 'polypeptide(L)'
;MIKVIGFDADDTLWINEPNYRQTEAEFCKIMEPWLVSLEASKELFITEMSNLELYGFGAKGFVLSLIETAIRVSKGQFGSDSLNQIIHLGKELLDKPVELLDGVKTVLASLQGSCRIIMATKGDLLDQERKLRKSGLEGYFHHIKIMSDKMEANYLKLIAHLEIDLLNS
;
A
#
# COMPACT_ATOMS: atom_id res chain seq x y z
N MET A 1 -21.97 -23.69 1.26
CA MET A 1 -21.52 -23.06 -0.03
C MET A 1 -21.02 -21.66 0.30
N ILE A 2 -19.82 -21.29 -0.11
CA ILE A 2 -19.23 -19.96 0.15
C ILE A 2 -20.10 -18.90 -0.52
N LYS A 3 -20.56 -17.91 0.26
CA LYS A 3 -21.46 -16.84 -0.23
C LYS A 3 -20.72 -15.53 -0.49
N VAL A 4 -19.61 -15.30 0.21
CA VAL A 4 -18.82 -14.08 0.13
C VAL A 4 -17.33 -14.43 0.13
N ILE A 5 -16.58 -13.79 -0.79
CA ILE A 5 -15.12 -13.89 -0.83
C ILE A 5 -14.54 -12.47 -0.76
N GLY A 6 -13.64 -12.26 0.22
CA GLY A 6 -12.88 -11.03 0.36
C GLY A 6 -11.47 -11.16 -0.20
N PHE A 7 -11.08 -10.26 -1.09
CA PHE A 7 -9.73 -10.15 -1.61
C PHE A 7 -9.00 -9.00 -0.96
N ASP A 8 -7.75 -9.21 -0.58
CA ASP A 8 -6.80 -8.13 -0.40
C ASP A 8 -6.43 -7.54 -1.77
N ALA A 9 -5.77 -6.40 -1.79
CA ALA A 9 -5.41 -5.72 -3.02
C ALA A 9 -3.90 -5.78 -3.32
N ASP A 10 -3.08 -5.10 -2.52
CA ASP A 10 -1.63 -5.01 -2.73
C ASP A 10 -0.98 -6.39 -2.60
N ASP A 11 -0.17 -6.78 -3.59
CA ASP A 11 0.50 -8.09 -3.71
C ASP A 11 -0.45 -9.31 -3.69
N THR A 12 -1.75 -9.05 -3.94
CA THR A 12 -2.80 -10.05 -4.13
C THR A 12 -3.50 -9.89 -5.48
N LEU A 13 -3.88 -8.68 -5.84
CA LEU A 13 -4.50 -8.35 -7.12
C LEU A 13 -3.50 -7.70 -8.09
N TRP A 14 -2.56 -6.93 -7.57
CA TRP A 14 -1.53 -6.22 -8.33
C TRP A 14 -0.21 -6.15 -7.58
N ILE A 15 0.86 -5.96 -8.33
CA ILE A 15 2.23 -5.81 -7.81
C ILE A 15 2.34 -4.47 -7.04
N ASN A 16 2.81 -4.52 -5.81
CA ASN A 16 2.99 -3.35 -4.96
C ASN A 16 4.36 -3.30 -4.27
N GLU A 17 4.70 -4.31 -3.48
CA GLU A 17 5.94 -4.35 -2.68
C GLU A 17 7.22 -4.12 -3.52
N PRO A 18 7.40 -4.68 -4.72
CA PRO A 18 8.57 -4.40 -5.55
C PRO A 18 8.75 -2.92 -5.88
N ASN A 19 7.64 -2.16 -5.99
CA ASN A 19 7.67 -0.72 -6.26
C ASN A 19 8.24 0.07 -5.06
N TYR A 20 7.84 -0.30 -3.85
CA TYR A 20 8.39 0.29 -2.61
C TYR A 20 9.87 -0.03 -2.45
N ARG A 21 10.27 -1.28 -2.67
CA ARG A 21 11.68 -1.70 -2.62
C ARG A 21 12.55 -0.96 -3.62
N GLN A 22 12.05 -0.73 -4.82
CA GLN A 22 12.77 0.06 -5.82
C GLN A 22 12.95 1.51 -5.34
N THR A 23 11.90 2.12 -4.80
CA THR A 23 11.95 3.49 -4.27
C THR A 23 12.92 3.59 -3.08
N GLU A 24 12.92 2.59 -2.17
CA GLU A 24 13.88 2.48 -1.08
C GLU A 24 15.32 2.37 -1.58
N ALA A 25 15.55 1.56 -2.61
CA ALA A 25 16.90 1.42 -3.19
C ALA A 25 17.42 2.74 -3.77
N GLU A 26 16.57 3.52 -4.46
CA GLU A 26 16.93 4.86 -4.95
C GLU A 26 17.16 5.84 -3.80
N PHE A 27 16.34 5.80 -2.75
CA PHE A 27 16.57 6.57 -1.54
C PHE A 27 17.92 6.24 -0.90
N CYS A 28 18.28 4.97 -0.78
CA CYS A 28 19.57 4.56 -0.24
C CYS A 28 20.74 5.14 -1.04
N LYS A 29 20.64 5.24 -2.37
CA LYS A 29 21.65 5.91 -3.20
C LYS A 29 21.76 7.40 -2.88
N ILE A 30 20.64 8.09 -2.68
CA ILE A 30 20.64 9.51 -2.26
C ILE A 30 21.32 9.66 -0.91
N MET A 31 21.21 8.67 -0.03
CA MET A 31 21.80 8.68 1.33
C MET A 31 23.29 8.30 1.40
N GLU A 32 23.89 7.80 0.32
CA GLU A 32 25.30 7.34 0.27
C GLU A 32 26.33 8.34 0.88
N PRO A 33 26.18 9.66 0.73
CA PRO A 33 27.09 10.60 1.37
C PRO A 33 27.10 10.57 2.90
N TRP A 34 26.07 10.01 3.54
CA TRP A 34 25.91 9.97 4.99
C TRP A 34 25.94 8.56 5.58
N LEU A 35 25.37 7.56 4.87
CA LEU A 35 25.29 6.17 5.33
C LEU A 35 25.45 5.20 4.16
N VAL A 36 26.01 4.02 4.45
CA VAL A 36 25.95 2.90 3.48
C VAL A 36 24.52 2.38 3.37
N SER A 37 24.18 1.82 2.20
CA SER A 37 22.79 1.44 1.84
C SER A 37 22.10 0.57 2.90
N LEU A 38 22.80 -0.41 3.48
CA LEU A 38 22.22 -1.29 4.50
C LEU A 38 21.82 -0.53 5.77
N GLU A 39 22.62 0.44 6.17
CA GLU A 39 22.33 1.28 7.36
C GLU A 39 21.21 2.28 7.04
N ALA A 40 21.18 2.86 5.84
CA ALA A 40 20.11 3.74 5.39
C ALA A 40 18.76 3.03 5.40
N SER A 41 18.70 1.80 4.90
CA SER A 41 17.49 0.96 4.94
C SER A 41 17.02 0.66 6.38
N LYS A 42 17.95 0.32 7.29
CA LYS A 42 17.61 0.10 8.71
C LYS A 42 17.07 1.35 9.39
N GLU A 43 17.70 2.50 9.15
CA GLU A 43 17.27 3.78 9.72
C GLU A 43 15.90 4.20 9.18
N LEU A 44 15.64 3.94 7.90
CA LEU A 44 14.33 4.14 7.30
C LEU A 44 13.28 3.26 7.98
N PHE A 45 13.54 1.96 8.11
CA PHE A 45 12.61 1.02 8.76
C PHE A 45 12.25 1.45 10.19
N ILE A 46 13.25 1.91 10.97
CA ILE A 46 13.01 2.43 12.32
C ILE A 46 12.06 3.62 12.28
N THR A 47 12.27 4.55 11.34
CA THR A 47 11.42 5.73 11.19
C THR A 47 10.00 5.34 10.76
N GLU A 48 9.86 4.45 9.79
CA GLU A 48 8.55 3.95 9.34
C GLU A 48 7.76 3.32 10.50
N MET A 49 8.41 2.47 11.29
CA MET A 49 7.76 1.82 12.43
C MET A 49 7.31 2.83 13.49
N SER A 50 8.13 3.86 13.76
CA SER A 50 7.76 4.92 14.71
C SER A 50 6.62 5.82 14.21
N ASN A 51 6.49 5.96 12.89
CA ASN A 51 5.50 6.81 12.25
C ASN A 51 4.18 6.10 11.94
N LEU A 52 4.16 4.77 12.03
CA LEU A 52 3.03 3.96 11.56
C LEU A 52 1.71 4.31 12.24
N GLU A 53 1.73 4.61 13.54
CA GLU A 53 0.55 4.99 14.29
C GLU A 53 -0.04 6.34 13.83
N LEU A 54 0.85 7.29 13.44
CA LEU A 54 0.45 8.66 13.05
C LEU A 54 0.11 8.76 11.56
N TYR A 55 0.94 8.17 10.70
CA TYR A 55 0.80 8.34 9.25
C TYR A 55 0.05 7.19 8.59
N GLY A 56 -0.10 6.05 9.28
CA GLY A 56 -0.71 4.85 8.71
C GLY A 56 0.15 4.21 7.62
N PHE A 57 -0.46 3.26 6.94
CA PHE A 57 0.13 2.57 5.79
C PHE A 57 -0.08 3.35 4.50
N GLY A 58 0.88 3.24 3.57
CA GLY A 58 0.78 3.75 2.21
C GLY A 58 1.89 4.72 1.82
N ALA A 59 1.89 5.10 0.55
CA ALA A 59 2.98 5.85 -0.08
C ALA A 59 3.25 7.22 0.58
N LYS A 60 2.22 7.91 1.08
CA LYS A 60 2.42 9.22 1.72
C LYS A 60 3.18 9.10 3.04
N GLY A 61 2.79 8.15 3.92
CA GLY A 61 3.50 7.88 5.18
C GLY A 61 4.93 7.41 4.92
N PHE A 62 5.13 6.57 3.90
CA PHE A 62 6.45 6.13 3.45
C PHE A 62 7.34 7.32 3.04
N VAL A 63 6.85 8.21 2.17
CA VAL A 63 7.61 9.39 1.71
C VAL A 63 7.95 10.33 2.86
N LEU A 64 7.04 10.56 3.80
CA LEU A 64 7.33 11.34 5.00
C LEU A 64 8.45 10.68 5.81
N SER A 65 8.44 9.37 5.96
CA SER A 65 9.49 8.63 6.66
C SER A 65 10.85 8.69 5.93
N LEU A 66 10.87 8.69 4.59
CA LEU A 66 12.08 8.94 3.80
C LEU A 66 12.67 10.33 4.15
N ILE A 67 11.83 11.37 4.13
CA ILE A 67 12.23 12.76 4.43
C ILE A 67 12.76 12.89 5.86
N GLU A 68 12.03 12.37 6.83
CA GLU A 68 12.45 12.42 8.25
C GLU A 68 13.76 11.68 8.49
N THR A 69 13.93 10.50 7.87
CA THR A 69 15.18 9.74 7.94
C THR A 69 16.33 10.53 7.37
N ALA A 70 16.15 11.15 6.19
CA ALA A 70 17.19 11.96 5.56
C ALA A 70 17.62 13.15 6.43
N ILE A 71 16.66 13.89 6.97
CA ILE A 71 16.93 15.04 7.85
C ILE A 71 17.66 14.59 9.13
N ARG A 72 17.18 13.53 9.75
CA ARG A 72 17.77 13.01 11.02
C ARG A 72 19.18 12.50 10.82
N VAL A 73 19.41 11.67 9.81
CA VAL A 73 20.71 11.05 9.52
C VAL A 73 21.75 12.09 9.12
N SER A 74 21.36 13.05 8.30
CA SER A 74 22.24 14.14 7.87
C SER A 74 22.45 15.23 8.93
N LYS A 75 21.79 15.11 10.09
CA LYS A 75 21.79 16.15 11.15
C LYS A 75 21.37 17.52 10.64
N GLY A 76 20.37 17.54 9.75
CA GLY A 76 19.85 18.77 9.14
C GLY A 76 20.71 19.35 8.00
N GLN A 77 21.76 18.65 7.58
CA GLN A 77 22.63 19.10 6.46
C GLN A 77 22.12 18.64 5.08
N PHE A 78 20.94 18.05 5.01
CA PHE A 78 20.32 17.56 3.78
C PHE A 78 19.87 18.74 2.92
N GLY A 79 20.45 18.88 1.73
CA GLY A 79 20.19 20.01 0.85
C GLY A 79 18.79 19.96 0.22
N SER A 80 18.29 21.13 -0.19
CA SER A 80 16.98 21.26 -0.86
C SER A 80 16.86 20.42 -2.12
N ASP A 81 17.95 20.28 -2.89
CA ASP A 81 17.94 19.50 -4.14
C ASP A 81 17.77 18.01 -3.86
N SER A 82 18.47 17.47 -2.85
CA SER A 82 18.31 16.08 -2.42
C SER A 82 16.92 15.84 -1.82
N LEU A 83 16.36 16.81 -1.10
CA LEU A 83 15.00 16.74 -0.59
C LEU A 83 13.98 16.68 -1.74
N ASN A 84 14.17 17.51 -2.78
CA ASN A 84 13.34 17.47 -3.98
C ASN A 84 13.43 16.12 -4.70
N GLN A 85 14.59 15.46 -4.72
CA GLN A 85 14.74 14.11 -5.27
C GLN A 85 13.89 13.09 -4.49
N ILE A 86 13.88 13.13 -3.16
CA ILE A 86 13.03 12.24 -2.35
C ILE A 86 11.54 12.49 -2.64
N ILE A 87 11.12 13.76 -2.72
CA ILE A 87 9.74 14.09 -3.07
C ILE A 87 9.39 13.57 -4.47
N HIS A 88 10.32 13.65 -5.41
CA HIS A 88 10.13 13.12 -6.77
C HIS A 88 9.96 11.60 -6.77
N LEU A 89 10.80 10.86 -6.05
CA LEU A 89 10.64 9.42 -5.86
C LEU A 89 9.24 9.06 -5.33
N GLY A 90 8.73 9.82 -4.38
CA GLY A 90 7.38 9.62 -3.85
C GLY A 90 6.29 9.85 -4.89
N LYS A 91 6.44 10.87 -5.74
CA LYS A 91 5.50 11.13 -6.84
C LYS A 91 5.55 10.03 -7.89
N GLU A 92 6.76 9.55 -8.24
CA GLU A 92 6.94 8.44 -9.17
C GLU A 92 6.32 7.15 -8.63
N LEU A 93 6.52 6.84 -7.33
CA LEU A 93 5.88 5.69 -6.68
C LEU A 93 4.35 5.76 -6.81
N LEU A 94 3.75 6.91 -6.55
CA LEU A 94 2.31 7.14 -6.65
C LEU A 94 1.79 7.08 -8.09
N ASP A 95 2.61 7.39 -9.09
CA ASP A 95 2.18 7.41 -10.50
C ASP A 95 2.51 6.13 -11.27
N LYS A 96 3.16 5.17 -10.65
CA LYS A 96 3.47 3.88 -11.29
C LYS A 96 2.22 3.23 -11.91
N PRO A 97 2.36 2.54 -13.03
CA PRO A 97 1.29 1.72 -13.59
C PRO A 97 0.90 0.62 -12.59
N VAL A 98 -0.35 0.22 -12.62
CA VAL A 98 -0.85 -0.90 -11.82
C VAL A 98 -0.74 -2.17 -12.66
N GLU A 99 0.18 -3.04 -12.28
CA GLU A 99 0.42 -4.32 -12.94
C GLU A 99 -0.31 -5.42 -12.18
N LEU A 100 -1.26 -6.08 -12.85
CA LEU A 100 -2.02 -7.18 -12.25
C LEU A 100 -1.14 -8.42 -12.09
N LEU A 101 -1.36 -9.16 -11.01
CA LEU A 101 -0.81 -10.50 -10.89
C LEU A 101 -1.48 -11.46 -11.89
N ASP A 102 -0.71 -12.46 -12.31
CA ASP A 102 -1.19 -13.45 -13.29
C ASP A 102 -2.45 -14.17 -12.79
N GLY A 103 -3.41 -14.34 -13.67
CA GLY A 103 -4.65 -15.04 -13.40
C GLY A 103 -5.72 -14.26 -12.65
N VAL A 104 -5.45 -13.07 -12.11
CA VAL A 104 -6.41 -12.29 -11.31
C VAL A 104 -7.72 -12.08 -12.04
N LYS A 105 -7.70 -11.59 -13.28
CA LYS A 105 -8.94 -11.37 -14.05
C LYS A 105 -9.71 -12.66 -14.29
N THR A 106 -9.03 -13.75 -14.57
CA THR A 106 -9.62 -15.07 -14.80
C THR A 106 -10.34 -15.57 -13.54
N VAL A 107 -9.69 -15.45 -12.38
CA VAL A 107 -10.26 -15.86 -11.09
C VAL A 107 -11.48 -15.00 -10.77
N LEU A 108 -11.38 -13.68 -10.84
CA LEU A 108 -12.50 -12.79 -10.54
C LEU A 108 -13.69 -13.04 -11.47
N ALA A 109 -13.43 -13.23 -12.77
CA ALA A 109 -14.48 -13.55 -13.74
C ALA A 109 -15.16 -14.89 -13.46
N SER A 110 -14.42 -15.92 -13.02
CA SER A 110 -14.99 -17.23 -12.68
C SER A 110 -15.87 -17.21 -11.44
N LEU A 111 -15.66 -16.26 -10.55
CA LEU A 111 -16.43 -16.09 -9.31
C LEU A 111 -17.68 -15.24 -9.49
N GLN A 112 -17.77 -14.46 -10.56
CA GLN A 112 -18.95 -13.62 -10.83
C GLN A 112 -20.21 -14.48 -10.96
N GLY A 113 -21.29 -14.05 -10.28
CA GLY A 113 -22.56 -14.77 -10.24
C GLY A 113 -22.60 -15.98 -9.30
N SER A 114 -21.46 -16.46 -8.81
CA SER A 114 -21.41 -17.60 -7.88
C SER A 114 -21.37 -17.16 -6.41
N CYS A 115 -20.77 -16.01 -6.11
CA CYS A 115 -20.67 -15.43 -4.78
C CYS A 115 -20.54 -13.90 -4.83
N ARG A 116 -20.70 -13.24 -3.68
CA ARG A 116 -20.38 -11.81 -3.54
C ARG A 116 -18.87 -11.66 -3.42
N ILE A 117 -18.28 -10.84 -4.29
CA ILE A 117 -16.85 -10.54 -4.28
C ILE A 117 -16.66 -9.16 -3.65
N ILE A 118 -15.81 -9.07 -2.65
CA ILE A 118 -15.47 -7.81 -1.99
C ILE A 118 -13.96 -7.57 -2.03
N MET A 119 -13.54 -6.32 -2.12
CA MET A 119 -12.16 -5.93 -1.88
C MET A 119 -12.05 -5.35 -0.49
N ALA A 120 -11.12 -5.87 0.32
CA ALA A 120 -10.84 -5.41 1.67
C ALA A 120 -9.34 -5.19 1.83
N THR A 121 -8.89 -3.97 1.65
CA THR A 121 -7.48 -3.58 1.68
C THR A 121 -7.20 -2.52 2.73
N LYS A 122 -5.92 -2.33 3.09
CA LYS A 122 -5.46 -1.23 3.94
C LYS A 122 -4.58 -0.26 3.16
N GLY A 123 -4.48 0.96 3.64
CA GLY A 123 -3.60 1.98 3.08
C GLY A 123 -4.26 3.35 2.93
N ASP A 124 -3.60 4.23 2.19
CA ASP A 124 -4.14 5.55 1.85
C ASP A 124 -5.35 5.43 0.93
N LEU A 125 -6.47 6.03 1.33
CA LEU A 125 -7.73 5.95 0.60
C LEU A 125 -7.58 6.37 -0.86
N LEU A 126 -7.01 7.54 -1.11
CA LEU A 126 -6.88 8.09 -2.45
C LEU A 126 -5.97 7.23 -3.34
N ASP A 127 -4.91 6.65 -2.75
CA ASP A 127 -3.98 5.78 -3.47
C ASP A 127 -4.65 4.47 -3.86
N GLN A 128 -5.35 3.82 -2.93
CA GLN A 128 -6.05 2.57 -3.20
C GLN A 128 -7.19 2.74 -4.22
N GLU A 129 -7.96 3.83 -4.14
CA GLU A 129 -8.99 4.15 -5.13
C GLU A 129 -8.39 4.38 -6.52
N ARG A 130 -7.24 5.07 -6.60
CA ARG A 130 -6.54 5.29 -7.86
C ARG A 130 -6.01 3.99 -8.44
N LYS A 131 -5.38 3.14 -7.65
CA LYS A 131 -4.89 1.81 -8.07
C LYS A 131 -6.03 0.95 -8.58
N LEU A 132 -7.14 0.88 -7.85
CA LEU A 132 -8.31 0.10 -8.26
C LEU A 132 -8.86 0.58 -9.62
N ARG A 133 -8.99 1.89 -9.81
CA ARG A 133 -9.44 2.47 -11.07
C ARG A 133 -8.48 2.19 -12.22
N LYS A 134 -7.15 2.38 -12.00
CA LYS A 134 -6.10 2.07 -12.98
C LYS A 134 -6.05 0.56 -13.33
N SER A 135 -6.37 -0.33 -12.38
CA SER A 135 -6.38 -1.77 -12.58
C SER A 135 -7.48 -2.27 -13.53
N GLY A 136 -8.57 -1.51 -13.66
CA GLY A 136 -9.77 -1.91 -14.40
C GLY A 136 -10.55 -3.05 -13.73
N LEU A 137 -10.32 -3.32 -12.42
CA LEU A 137 -10.98 -4.39 -11.68
C LEU A 137 -12.24 -3.94 -10.93
N GLU A 138 -12.54 -2.64 -10.87
CA GLU A 138 -13.63 -2.09 -10.07
C GLU A 138 -14.97 -2.79 -10.30
N GLY A 139 -15.31 -3.10 -11.55
CA GLY A 139 -16.57 -3.76 -11.94
C GLY A 139 -16.74 -5.21 -11.48
N TYR A 140 -15.67 -5.84 -10.93
CA TYR A 140 -15.78 -7.20 -10.37
C TYR A 140 -16.29 -7.22 -8.94
N PHE A 141 -16.13 -6.11 -8.19
CA PHE A 141 -16.41 -6.06 -6.76
C PHE A 141 -17.81 -5.52 -6.47
N HIS A 142 -18.53 -6.26 -5.65
CA HIS A 142 -19.85 -5.85 -5.12
C HIS A 142 -19.71 -4.83 -3.99
N HIS A 143 -18.54 -4.82 -3.31
CA HIS A 143 -18.22 -3.86 -2.27
C HIS A 143 -16.70 -3.67 -2.18
N ILE A 144 -16.29 -2.44 -1.88
CA ILE A 144 -14.89 -2.04 -1.71
C ILE A 144 -14.73 -1.43 -0.35
N LYS A 145 -13.83 -1.96 0.47
CA LYS A 145 -13.49 -1.43 1.78
C LYS A 145 -12.00 -1.16 1.88
N ILE A 146 -11.65 0.11 2.02
CA ILE A 146 -10.30 0.55 2.34
C ILE A 146 -10.28 0.88 3.83
N MET A 147 -9.35 0.28 4.57
CA MET A 147 -9.24 0.36 6.03
C MET A 147 -7.91 1.01 6.41
N SER A 148 -7.89 1.68 7.56
CA SER A 148 -6.64 2.18 8.14
C SER A 148 -5.73 1.02 8.59
N ASP A 149 -6.33 -0.07 9.10
CA ASP A 149 -5.62 -1.30 9.49
C ASP A 149 -6.52 -2.52 9.32
N LYS A 150 -5.92 -3.73 9.30
CA LYS A 150 -6.58 -5.04 9.15
C LYS A 150 -6.65 -5.80 10.48
N MET A 151 -7.22 -5.16 11.50
CA MET A 151 -7.48 -5.79 12.79
C MET A 151 -8.83 -6.52 12.77
N GLU A 152 -9.00 -7.52 13.65
CA GLU A 152 -10.26 -8.27 13.78
C GLU A 152 -11.49 -7.36 13.88
N ALA A 153 -11.42 -6.31 14.70
CA ALA A 153 -12.50 -5.34 14.86
C ALA A 153 -12.91 -4.65 13.55
N ASN A 154 -11.98 -4.43 12.62
CA ASN A 154 -12.26 -3.84 11.32
C ASN A 154 -13.02 -4.82 10.41
N TYR A 155 -12.64 -6.10 10.45
CA TYR A 155 -13.35 -7.15 9.72
C TYR A 155 -14.76 -7.41 10.29
N LEU A 156 -14.91 -7.43 11.61
CA LEU A 156 -16.23 -7.57 12.25
C LEU A 156 -17.18 -6.43 11.85
N LYS A 157 -16.68 -5.18 11.82
CA LYS A 157 -17.46 -4.03 11.32
C LYS A 157 -17.85 -4.18 9.84
N LEU A 158 -16.94 -4.69 9.00
CA LEU A 158 -17.23 -4.94 7.59
C LEU A 158 -18.30 -6.02 7.42
N ILE A 159 -18.18 -7.13 8.14
CA ILE A 159 -19.13 -8.24 8.12
C ILE A 159 -20.52 -7.76 8.56
N ALA A 160 -20.60 -7.01 9.66
CA ALA A 160 -21.85 -6.44 10.14
C ALA A 160 -22.47 -5.45 9.13
N HIS A 161 -21.65 -4.58 8.53
CA HIS A 161 -22.11 -3.62 7.52
C HIS A 161 -22.66 -4.31 6.26
N LEU A 162 -22.07 -5.44 5.87
CA LEU A 162 -22.50 -6.21 4.69
C LEU A 162 -23.62 -7.19 4.98
N GLU A 163 -24.10 -7.26 6.22
CA GLU A 163 -25.12 -8.22 6.69
C GLU A 163 -24.74 -9.67 6.37
N ILE A 164 -23.44 -10.00 6.54
CA ILE A 164 -22.93 -11.34 6.31
C ILE A 164 -23.21 -12.19 7.55
N ASP A 165 -24.02 -13.25 7.39
CA ASP A 165 -24.24 -14.23 8.43
C ASP A 165 -23.09 -15.26 8.44
N LEU A 166 -22.22 -15.16 9.46
CA LEU A 166 -21.06 -16.05 9.64
C LEU A 166 -21.42 -17.51 9.92
N LEU A 167 -22.66 -17.79 10.38
CA LEU A 167 -23.10 -19.14 10.69
C LEU A 167 -23.60 -19.90 9.46
N ASN A 168 -23.89 -19.19 8.37
CA ASN A 168 -24.45 -19.73 7.12
C ASN A 168 -23.60 -19.44 5.87
N SER A 169 -22.37 -18.97 6.04
CA SER A 169 -21.46 -18.62 4.93
C SER A 169 -20.40 -19.69 4.63
#